data_1c3f269c6bc40bdce0f975e4000eb76f
#
_entry.id   1c3f269c6bc40bdce0f975e4000eb76f
#
_cell.length_a   1.000
_cell.length_b   1.000
_cell.length_c   1.000
_cell.angle_alpha   90.00
_cell.angle_beta   90.00
_cell.angle_gamma   90.00
#
_symmetry.space_group_name_H-M   'P 1'
#
loop_
_entity.id
_entity.type
_entity.pdbx_description
1 polymer ?
#
loop_
_entity_poly.entity_id
_entity_poly.type
_entity_poly.pdbx_seq_one_letter_code
_entity_poly.pdbx_strand_id
1 'polypeptide(L)'
;MNIKHKILGVVALSLLPLSLSAQSEMEAFRLGSPHEPVGSARYAALSGAMGAVGSDVASLVRNPAGISLFRGNNRLSLTLGGGFSTDRGVWYGTSTSQDMKGKFLFEEFSYQAGTNRASRGPVSFAFSIRNAGRFDRELHASAVLPQSANFSSLADFSAARTNNARYDNLRSPNVDKYFEKSYITTTAAFKNDYVPWMSILGAGAGWIDIDNGSRSYRSAYMYSTAPDGTPYPQPSIGLPDKADLVLREKGNITDYDIALGFEANDALHFGAALTLSSLDYEMASFYHEAFRGNNYLKLQNTKSVSGFGGSVGFGLLYEPVEGLRLGASLYTPTFYSMKMDFQAGSLGRYNNKALEVATPKSAANSYALRGNWRFGLSGAYFIGRHGFISADYDYTSGSLRLSNSTYDEYDGSEIGFEEDNARLKTNFGGVHTVRLGAEAMLSNRIALRAGYRYSSSPVKNARLKGDMASTEVLVSGPAVHYTLPDSQNSYSLGAGFRITPSLSLDLAYVYSDTKARTFAFPYVNDYGSYLNASDADIRAGKVKPDELVGMQAIKETNQRHKAVATLSIRF
;
A
#
# COMPACT_ATOMS: atom_id res chain seq x y z
N MET A 1 -35.14 -49.47 -22.20
CA MET A 1 -34.62 -48.88 -23.44
C MET A 1 -33.66 -47.76 -23.04
N ASN A 2 -32.37 -48.06 -23.08
CA ASN A 2 -31.29 -47.21 -22.58
C ASN A 2 -30.91 -46.18 -23.64
N ILE A 3 -30.90 -44.91 -23.24
CA ILE A 3 -30.22 -43.86 -24.01
C ILE A 3 -29.13 -43.29 -23.10
N LYS A 4 -27.90 -43.74 -23.34
CA LYS A 4 -26.68 -43.17 -22.79
C LYS A 4 -26.38 -41.89 -23.56
N HIS A 5 -26.60 -40.76 -22.96
CA HIS A 5 -26.02 -39.49 -23.44
C HIS A 5 -24.57 -39.44 -23.00
N LYS A 6 -23.68 -39.58 -23.96
CA LYS A 6 -22.27 -39.17 -23.83
C LYS A 6 -22.26 -37.65 -23.77
N ILE A 7 -22.05 -37.13 -22.59
CA ILE A 7 -21.66 -35.72 -22.41
C ILE A 7 -20.19 -35.66 -22.82
N LEU A 8 -19.92 -35.17 -24.03
CA LEU A 8 -18.63 -34.65 -24.41
C LEU A 8 -18.41 -33.40 -23.53
N GLY A 9 -17.58 -33.54 -22.52
CA GLY A 9 -17.07 -32.39 -21.80
C GLY A 9 -16.16 -31.57 -22.72
N VAL A 10 -16.72 -30.58 -23.36
CA VAL A 10 -15.94 -29.44 -23.86
C VAL A 10 -15.49 -28.70 -22.62
N VAL A 11 -14.25 -28.97 -22.22
CA VAL A 11 -13.53 -28.07 -21.34
C VAL A 11 -13.34 -26.78 -22.14
N ALA A 12 -14.30 -25.87 -22.03
CA ALA A 12 -14.08 -24.47 -22.38
C ALA A 12 -13.01 -23.98 -21.41
N LEU A 13 -11.75 -23.98 -21.87
CA LEU A 13 -10.71 -23.17 -21.27
C LEU A 13 -11.29 -21.76 -21.32
N SER A 14 -11.79 -21.28 -20.19
CA SER A 14 -12.05 -19.87 -19.99
C SER A 14 -10.73 -19.16 -20.31
N LEU A 15 -10.67 -18.51 -21.44
CA LEU A 15 -9.72 -17.46 -21.74
C LEU A 15 -9.98 -16.41 -20.66
N LEU A 16 -9.37 -16.60 -19.49
CA LEU A 16 -9.25 -15.54 -18.53
C LEU A 16 -8.55 -14.42 -19.28
N PRO A 17 -9.21 -13.28 -19.52
CA PRO A 17 -8.46 -12.12 -19.90
C PRO A 17 -7.42 -11.99 -18.78
N LEU A 18 -6.14 -12.16 -19.11
CA LEU A 18 -5.07 -11.64 -18.29
C LEU A 18 -5.30 -10.14 -18.32
N SER A 19 -6.32 -9.75 -17.55
CA SER A 19 -6.75 -8.39 -17.41
C SER A 19 -5.48 -7.60 -17.22
N LEU A 20 -5.33 -6.55 -17.98
CA LEU A 20 -4.34 -5.49 -17.85
C LEU A 20 -4.40 -4.88 -16.43
N SER A 21 -4.27 -5.73 -15.42
CA SER A 21 -4.21 -5.33 -14.05
C SER A 21 -2.81 -4.79 -13.81
N ALA A 22 -2.61 -3.49 -14.09
CA ALA A 22 -1.49 -2.75 -13.57
C ALA A 22 -1.55 -2.68 -12.04
N GLN A 23 -2.45 -3.47 -11.45
CA GLN A 23 -2.67 -3.66 -10.03
C GLN A 23 -1.97 -4.91 -9.55
N SER A 24 -1.34 -4.78 -8.39
CA SER A 24 -0.76 -5.90 -7.66
C SER A 24 -1.33 -5.96 -6.27
N GLU A 25 -1.22 -7.14 -5.65
CA GLU A 25 -1.45 -7.34 -4.24
C GLU A 25 -0.77 -6.28 -3.37
N MET A 26 0.43 -5.84 -3.77
CA MET A 26 1.24 -4.85 -3.04
C MET A 26 0.62 -3.46 -3.08
N GLU A 27 0.01 -3.07 -4.19
CA GLU A 27 -0.70 -1.80 -4.29
C GLU A 27 -2.00 -1.82 -3.50
N ALA A 28 -2.79 -2.88 -3.64
CA ALA A 28 -3.99 -3.05 -2.85
C ALA A 28 -3.66 -2.97 -1.35
N PHE A 29 -2.56 -3.59 -0.94
CA PHE A 29 -2.05 -3.52 0.40
C PHE A 29 -1.66 -2.08 0.79
N ARG A 30 -0.94 -1.35 -0.07
CA ARG A 30 -0.53 0.04 0.16
C ARG A 30 -1.72 0.97 0.38
N LEU A 31 -2.77 0.84 -0.46
CA LEU A 31 -3.95 1.69 -0.43
C LEU A 31 -4.93 1.30 0.69
N GLY A 32 -5.09 0.00 0.96
CA GLY A 32 -6.05 -0.52 1.93
C GLY A 32 -5.51 -0.71 3.35
N SER A 33 -4.20 -0.48 3.57
CA SER A 33 -3.60 -0.59 4.91
C SER A 33 -3.98 0.59 5.79
N PRO A 34 -4.07 0.37 7.12
CA PRO A 34 -4.36 1.46 8.04
C PRO A 34 -3.22 2.49 8.05
N HIS A 35 -3.56 3.72 7.80
CA HIS A 35 -2.65 4.86 7.93
C HIS A 35 -2.59 5.36 9.38
N GLU A 36 -1.61 6.22 9.67
CA GLU A 36 -1.57 6.92 10.94
C GLU A 36 -2.78 7.84 11.04
N PRO A 37 -3.68 7.61 12.01
CA PRO A 37 -4.88 8.41 12.09
C PRO A 37 -4.55 9.84 12.51
N VAL A 38 -5.20 10.75 11.85
CA VAL A 38 -5.10 12.19 12.07
C VAL A 38 -6.39 12.65 12.75
N GLY A 39 -6.30 13.67 13.57
CA GLY A 39 -7.41 14.25 14.31
C GLY A 39 -6.95 15.50 15.06
N SER A 40 -7.69 15.88 16.12
CA SER A 40 -7.36 17.04 16.94
C SER A 40 -5.94 16.99 17.53
N ALA A 41 -5.39 18.14 17.89
CA ALA A 41 -4.08 18.20 18.55
C ALA A 41 -4.08 17.43 19.89
N ARG A 42 -5.21 17.40 20.61
CA ARG A 42 -5.37 16.57 21.80
C ARG A 42 -5.24 15.08 21.48
N TYR A 43 -5.91 14.62 20.42
CA TYR A 43 -5.81 13.25 19.93
C TYR A 43 -4.36 12.91 19.52
N ALA A 44 -3.72 13.79 18.76
CA ALA A 44 -2.35 13.62 18.30
C ALA A 44 -1.35 13.57 19.48
N ALA A 45 -1.53 14.44 20.49
CA ALA A 45 -0.67 14.49 21.69
C ALA A 45 -0.74 13.22 22.54
N LEU A 46 -1.84 12.47 22.47
CA LEU A 46 -2.05 11.19 23.15
C LEU A 46 -1.71 9.99 22.25
N SER A 47 -1.07 10.21 21.08
CA SER A 47 -0.83 9.17 20.06
C SER A 47 -2.09 8.36 19.70
N GLY A 48 -3.27 8.97 19.84
CA GLY A 48 -4.57 8.35 19.57
C GLY A 48 -5.11 7.43 20.65
N ALA A 49 -4.53 7.38 21.86
CA ALA A 49 -5.02 6.58 22.99
C ALA A 49 -6.27 7.21 23.64
N MET A 50 -7.38 7.23 22.89
CA MET A 50 -8.63 7.91 23.28
C MET A 50 -9.87 7.03 23.20
N GLY A 51 -9.72 5.72 23.02
CA GLY A 51 -10.84 4.80 22.86
C GLY A 51 -11.78 4.72 24.07
N ALA A 52 -11.24 4.89 25.30
CA ALA A 52 -12.03 4.97 26.53
C ALA A 52 -12.10 6.39 27.11
N VAL A 53 -11.36 7.38 26.57
CA VAL A 53 -11.33 8.76 27.08
C VAL A 53 -12.55 9.55 26.59
N GLY A 54 -12.83 9.54 25.30
CA GLY A 54 -13.96 10.25 24.69
C GLY A 54 -13.92 11.76 24.80
N SER A 55 -15.06 12.41 24.65
CA SER A 55 -15.28 13.87 24.75
C SER A 55 -14.53 14.72 23.72
N ASP A 56 -14.04 14.11 22.66
CA ASP A 56 -13.39 14.76 21.51
C ASP A 56 -13.90 14.08 20.24
N VAL A 57 -14.22 14.85 19.19
CA VAL A 57 -14.73 14.29 17.94
C VAL A 57 -13.72 13.31 17.36
N ALA A 58 -12.42 13.61 17.42
CA ALA A 58 -11.38 12.69 16.94
C ALA A 58 -11.40 11.31 17.65
N SER A 59 -12.03 11.19 18.82
CA SER A 59 -12.17 9.90 19.51
C SER A 59 -13.09 8.91 18.74
N LEU A 60 -13.98 9.40 17.88
CA LEU A 60 -14.85 8.56 17.04
C LEU A 60 -14.05 7.59 16.16
N VAL A 61 -12.83 7.95 15.80
CA VAL A 61 -11.92 7.09 15.02
C VAL A 61 -11.52 5.84 15.81
N ARG A 62 -11.59 5.91 17.15
CA ARG A 62 -11.24 4.78 18.05
C ARG A 62 -12.47 4.09 18.60
N ASN A 63 -13.43 4.87 19.07
CA ASN A 63 -14.64 4.37 19.68
C ASN A 63 -15.77 5.41 19.55
N PRO A 64 -16.76 5.22 18.67
CA PRO A 64 -17.82 6.20 18.48
C PRO A 64 -18.68 6.43 19.72
N ALA A 65 -18.70 5.50 20.70
CA ALA A 65 -19.39 5.72 21.96
C ALA A 65 -18.83 6.91 22.75
N GLY A 66 -17.57 7.29 22.52
CA GLY A 66 -16.93 8.47 23.13
C GLY A 66 -17.65 9.80 22.86
N ILE A 67 -18.47 9.86 21.81
CA ILE A 67 -19.27 11.04 21.47
C ILE A 67 -20.35 11.30 22.51
N SER A 68 -20.94 10.26 23.13
CA SER A 68 -21.98 10.37 24.17
C SER A 68 -21.49 11.04 25.45
N LEU A 69 -20.17 11.04 25.69
CA LEU A 69 -19.57 11.68 26.86
C LEU A 69 -19.47 13.20 26.76
N PHE A 70 -19.83 13.75 25.61
CA PHE A 70 -19.82 15.20 25.41
C PHE A 70 -21.12 15.79 25.97
N ARG A 71 -20.96 16.52 27.06
CA ARG A 71 -22.06 17.19 27.76
C ARG A 71 -21.88 18.71 27.66
N GLY A 72 -22.99 19.42 27.47
CA GLY A 72 -23.02 20.88 27.47
C GLY A 72 -23.20 21.50 26.08
N ASN A 73 -22.65 22.69 25.91
CA ASN A 73 -22.81 23.49 24.70
C ASN A 73 -22.16 22.85 23.47
N ASN A 74 -22.65 23.20 22.29
CA ASN A 74 -22.05 22.78 21.02
C ASN A 74 -20.57 23.18 20.94
N ARG A 75 -19.80 22.40 20.19
CA ARG A 75 -18.38 22.67 19.93
C ARG A 75 -18.10 22.65 18.44
N LEU A 76 -17.34 23.65 17.99
CA LEU A 76 -16.72 23.69 16.68
C LEU A 76 -15.21 23.65 16.86
N SER A 77 -14.50 22.84 16.09
CA SER A 77 -13.05 22.74 16.15
C SER A 77 -12.42 22.75 14.76
N LEU A 78 -11.31 23.44 14.64
CA LEU A 78 -10.47 23.47 13.44
C LEU A 78 -9.05 23.07 13.83
N THR A 79 -8.52 22.06 13.15
CA THR A 79 -7.16 21.54 13.35
C THR A 79 -6.34 21.77 12.09
N LEU A 80 -5.21 22.43 12.26
CA LEU A 80 -4.20 22.67 11.25
C LEU A 80 -2.88 22.10 11.71
N GLY A 81 -2.04 21.71 10.76
CA GLY A 81 -0.74 21.15 11.06
C GLY A 81 0.33 21.58 10.07
N GLY A 82 1.54 21.19 10.38
CA GLY A 82 2.69 21.30 9.49
C GLY A 82 3.70 20.23 9.85
N GLY A 83 4.43 19.75 8.86
CA GLY A 83 5.41 18.71 9.11
C GLY A 83 6.43 18.58 8.01
N PHE A 84 7.54 17.94 8.33
CA PHE A 84 8.59 17.54 7.41
C PHE A 84 8.96 16.07 7.67
N SER A 85 9.54 15.43 6.68
CA SER A 85 10.03 14.05 6.82
C SER A 85 11.38 13.88 6.13
N THR A 86 12.14 12.92 6.63
CA THR A 86 13.38 12.46 6.03
C THR A 86 13.23 10.99 5.69
N ASP A 87 13.37 10.67 4.41
CA ASP A 87 13.40 9.30 3.89
C ASP A 87 14.86 8.88 3.69
N ARG A 88 15.28 7.85 4.40
CA ARG A 88 16.63 7.27 4.29
C ARG A 88 16.53 5.87 3.70
N GLY A 89 17.28 5.62 2.61
CA GLY A 89 17.45 4.31 2.00
C GLY A 89 18.88 3.80 2.17
N VAL A 90 19.04 2.52 2.51
CA VAL A 90 20.34 1.82 2.52
C VAL A 90 20.25 0.65 1.56
N TRP A 91 21.05 0.67 0.48
CA TRP A 91 21.08 -0.35 -0.56
C TRP A 91 22.50 -0.79 -0.85
N TYR A 92 22.80 -2.09 -0.73
CA TYR A 92 24.16 -2.65 -0.85
C TYR A 92 25.23 -1.85 -0.08
N GLY A 93 24.89 -1.38 1.13
CA GLY A 93 25.78 -0.59 1.97
C GLY A 93 25.85 0.90 1.64
N THR A 94 25.31 1.34 0.50
CA THR A 94 25.21 2.76 0.15
C THR A 94 24.00 3.37 0.84
N SER A 95 24.21 4.47 1.56
CA SER A 95 23.15 5.21 2.24
C SER A 95 22.84 6.50 1.50
N THR A 96 21.55 6.71 1.22
CA THR A 96 21.02 7.94 0.64
C THR A 96 19.95 8.52 1.55
N SER A 97 19.78 9.83 1.55
CA SER A 97 18.77 10.51 2.36
C SER A 97 18.10 11.60 1.52
N GLN A 98 16.79 11.70 1.64
CA GLN A 98 15.99 12.72 0.98
C GLN A 98 15.12 13.43 2.01
N ASP A 99 15.27 14.74 2.11
CA ASP A 99 14.44 15.58 2.97
C ASP A 99 13.23 16.11 2.19
N MET A 100 12.05 15.83 2.69
CA MET A 100 10.83 16.43 2.18
C MET A 100 10.57 17.77 2.87
N LYS A 101 10.39 18.81 2.07
CA LYS A 101 10.10 20.16 2.56
C LYS A 101 8.81 20.20 3.38
N GLY A 102 8.81 21.05 4.40
CA GLY A 102 7.66 21.27 5.24
C GLY A 102 6.41 21.70 4.44
N LYS A 103 5.29 21.10 4.77
CA LYS A 103 3.99 21.40 4.17
C LYS A 103 3.03 21.88 5.25
N PHE A 104 2.20 22.87 4.90
CA PHE A 104 1.02 23.19 5.68
C PHE A 104 -0.07 22.15 5.43
N LEU A 105 -0.75 21.73 6.48
CA LEU A 105 -1.65 20.58 6.44
C LEU A 105 -3.00 20.95 7.07
N PHE A 106 -4.08 20.71 6.33
CA PHE A 106 -5.41 20.61 6.91
C PHE A 106 -5.52 19.22 7.56
N GLU A 107 -5.88 19.16 8.86
CA GLU A 107 -5.97 17.91 9.61
C GLU A 107 -7.42 17.53 9.88
N GLU A 108 -8.22 18.44 10.46
CA GLU A 108 -9.60 18.17 10.83
C GLU A 108 -10.43 19.46 10.95
N PHE A 109 -11.65 19.39 10.50
CA PHE A 109 -12.73 20.28 10.90
C PHE A 109 -13.83 19.45 11.52
N SER A 110 -14.32 19.84 12.72
CA SER A 110 -15.34 19.06 13.39
C SER A 110 -16.37 19.90 14.12
N TYR A 111 -17.57 19.37 14.15
CA TYR A 111 -18.71 19.89 14.90
C TYR A 111 -19.24 18.80 15.83
N GLN A 112 -19.57 19.17 17.04
CA GLN A 112 -20.19 18.30 18.05
C GLN A 112 -21.34 19.00 18.73
N ALA A 113 -22.51 18.39 18.66
CA ALA A 113 -23.68 18.85 19.39
C ALA A 113 -23.72 18.17 20.76
N GLY A 114 -23.77 18.98 21.80
CA GLY A 114 -23.97 18.50 23.17
C GLY A 114 -25.43 18.24 23.46
N THR A 115 -25.68 17.30 24.36
CA THR A 115 -27.03 17.07 24.91
C THR A 115 -27.20 17.82 26.20
N ASN A 116 -28.33 18.50 26.35
CA ASN A 116 -28.72 19.08 27.63
C ASN A 116 -29.60 18.07 28.36
N ARG A 117 -29.09 17.48 29.43
CA ARG A 117 -29.77 16.42 30.24
C ARG A 117 -31.19 16.79 30.71
N ALA A 118 -31.47 18.09 30.78
CA ALA A 118 -32.74 18.59 31.32
C ALA A 118 -33.93 18.51 30.36
N SER A 119 -33.72 18.34 29.07
CA SER A 119 -34.80 18.53 28.10
C SER A 119 -35.04 17.42 27.07
N ARG A 120 -34.08 16.56 26.78
CA ARG A 120 -34.26 15.50 25.77
C ARG A 120 -33.18 14.42 25.90
N GLY A 121 -33.54 13.19 26.07
CA GLY A 121 -32.77 11.97 25.92
C GLY A 121 -31.27 12.03 25.57
N PRO A 122 -30.61 10.95 25.77
CA PRO A 122 -29.15 10.85 25.88
C PRO A 122 -28.41 10.75 24.53
N VAL A 123 -28.85 11.44 23.47
CA VAL A 123 -28.25 11.33 22.13
C VAL A 123 -27.35 12.52 21.83
N SER A 124 -26.08 12.26 21.54
CA SER A 124 -25.09 13.23 21.04
C SER A 124 -24.84 13.01 19.56
N PHE A 125 -24.53 14.08 18.83
CA PHE A 125 -24.21 14.06 17.41
C PHE A 125 -22.82 14.65 17.18
N ALA A 126 -22.07 14.07 16.23
CA ALA A 126 -20.83 14.65 15.75
C ALA A 126 -20.72 14.52 14.24
N PHE A 127 -20.06 15.50 13.64
CA PHE A 127 -19.65 15.52 12.24
C PHE A 127 -18.18 15.91 12.16
N SER A 128 -17.41 15.25 11.28
CA SER A 128 -16.04 15.68 10.99
C SER A 128 -15.67 15.52 9.51
N ILE A 129 -14.77 16.39 9.07
CA ILE A 129 -13.99 16.22 7.85
C ILE A 129 -12.54 16.14 8.30
N ARG A 130 -11.86 15.03 8.05
CA ARG A 130 -10.49 14.83 8.50
C ARG A 130 -9.62 14.19 7.44
N ASN A 131 -8.35 14.48 7.51
CA ASN A 131 -7.36 13.74 6.75
C ASN A 131 -7.09 12.40 7.47
N ALA A 132 -7.55 11.29 6.89
CA ALA A 132 -7.45 9.95 7.48
C ALA A 132 -6.12 9.27 7.18
N GLY A 133 -5.41 9.71 6.16
CA GLY A 133 -4.12 9.14 5.78
C GLY A 133 -3.41 9.96 4.72
N ARG A 134 -2.09 9.79 4.65
CA ARG A 134 -1.22 10.45 3.67
C ARG A 134 -0.27 9.46 3.05
N PHE A 135 -0.01 9.64 1.77
CA PHE A 135 0.92 8.84 1.00
C PHE A 135 2.26 9.55 0.74
N ASP A 136 2.51 10.69 1.38
CA ASP A 136 3.75 11.46 1.20
C ASP A 136 5.00 10.62 1.49
N ARG A 137 5.78 10.31 0.45
CA ARG A 137 7.04 9.56 0.51
C ARG A 137 7.91 9.92 -0.68
N GLU A 138 9.22 10.09 -0.44
CA GLU A 138 10.21 10.32 -1.48
C GLU A 138 11.48 9.51 -1.17
N LEU A 139 11.62 8.34 -1.81
CA LEU A 139 12.79 7.48 -1.67
C LEU A 139 13.73 7.70 -2.86
N HIS A 140 14.99 8.02 -2.57
CA HIS A 140 16.09 7.92 -3.53
C HIS A 140 17.05 6.86 -3.00
N ALA A 141 17.34 5.84 -3.80
CA ALA A 141 18.29 4.80 -3.44
C ALA A 141 19.24 4.57 -4.62
N SER A 142 20.53 4.54 -4.31
CA SER A 142 21.60 4.25 -5.27
C SER A 142 22.48 3.15 -4.73
N ALA A 143 22.95 2.25 -5.58
CA ALA A 143 23.86 1.19 -5.21
C ALA A 143 24.97 1.01 -6.24
N VAL A 144 26.18 0.75 -5.77
CA VAL A 144 27.23 0.09 -6.54
C VAL A 144 27.03 -1.40 -6.37
N LEU A 145 26.82 -2.11 -7.47
CA LEU A 145 26.45 -3.51 -7.45
C LEU A 145 27.71 -4.41 -7.42
N PRO A 146 27.71 -5.47 -6.60
CA PRO A 146 28.87 -6.36 -6.52
C PRO A 146 28.99 -7.19 -7.79
N GLN A 147 30.11 -7.06 -8.50
CA GLN A 147 30.37 -7.77 -9.76
C GLN A 147 30.56 -9.28 -9.60
N SER A 148 30.77 -9.76 -8.38
CA SER A 148 30.91 -11.18 -8.03
C SER A 148 29.58 -11.84 -7.63
N ALA A 149 28.51 -11.07 -7.48
CA ALA A 149 27.21 -11.60 -7.09
C ALA A 149 26.44 -12.09 -8.31
N ASN A 150 25.88 -13.28 -8.21
CA ASN A 150 24.87 -13.73 -9.15
C ASN A 150 23.56 -13.00 -8.79
N PHE A 151 23.32 -11.83 -9.32
CA PHE A 151 22.04 -11.19 -9.25
C PHE A 151 21.52 -10.89 -10.66
N SER A 152 20.21 -10.86 -10.80
CA SER A 152 19.56 -10.59 -12.07
C SER A 152 19.32 -9.10 -12.24
N SER A 153 19.51 -8.61 -13.47
CA SER A 153 19.13 -7.26 -13.87
C SER A 153 17.62 -7.17 -14.15
N LEU A 154 17.12 -5.95 -14.30
CA LEU A 154 15.72 -5.74 -14.75
C LEU A 154 15.51 -6.33 -16.17
N ALA A 155 16.55 -6.42 -16.99
CA ALA A 155 16.50 -7.07 -18.29
C ALA A 155 16.26 -8.59 -18.16
N ASP A 156 16.95 -9.25 -17.21
CA ASP A 156 16.73 -10.69 -16.93
C ASP A 156 15.31 -10.93 -16.43
N PHE A 157 14.85 -10.09 -15.52
CA PHE A 157 13.45 -10.14 -15.04
C PHE A 157 12.44 -9.99 -16.18
N SER A 158 12.68 -9.03 -17.11
CA SER A 158 11.81 -8.83 -18.28
C SER A 158 11.82 -10.05 -19.21
N ALA A 159 12.99 -10.66 -19.45
CA ALA A 159 13.13 -11.88 -20.24
C ALA A 159 12.37 -13.05 -19.60
N ALA A 160 12.58 -13.29 -18.31
CA ALA A 160 11.89 -14.36 -17.57
C ALA A 160 10.36 -14.17 -17.59
N ARG A 161 9.87 -12.95 -17.39
CA ARG A 161 8.42 -12.65 -17.50
C ARG A 161 7.88 -12.95 -18.90
N THR A 162 8.66 -12.70 -19.94
CA THR A 162 8.30 -13.00 -21.34
C THR A 162 8.24 -14.51 -21.55
N ASN A 163 9.27 -15.23 -21.10
CA ASN A 163 9.35 -16.69 -21.20
C ASN A 163 8.21 -17.38 -20.45
N ASN A 164 7.94 -16.94 -19.23
CA ASN A 164 6.88 -17.48 -18.39
C ASN A 164 5.50 -17.27 -19.04
N ALA A 165 5.21 -16.06 -19.51
CA ALA A 165 3.95 -15.79 -20.19
C ALA A 165 3.79 -16.62 -21.46
N ARG A 166 4.86 -16.82 -22.25
CA ARG A 166 4.84 -17.70 -23.41
C ARG A 166 4.60 -19.16 -23.03
N TYR A 167 5.29 -19.64 -21.99
CA TYR A 167 5.15 -21.00 -21.48
C TYR A 167 3.73 -21.29 -20.98
N ASP A 168 3.17 -20.42 -20.17
CA ASP A 168 1.83 -20.54 -19.60
C ASP A 168 0.75 -20.60 -20.68
N ASN A 169 0.98 -19.98 -21.83
CA ASN A 169 0.04 -19.88 -22.93
C ASN A 169 0.36 -20.82 -24.12
N LEU A 170 1.33 -21.74 -24.02
CA LEU A 170 1.75 -22.62 -25.12
C LEU A 170 0.61 -23.45 -25.74
N ARG A 171 -0.44 -23.73 -24.97
CA ARG A 171 -1.61 -24.47 -25.43
C ARG A 171 -2.62 -23.62 -26.22
N SER A 172 -2.47 -22.30 -26.18
CA SER A 172 -3.34 -21.38 -26.89
C SER A 172 -3.00 -21.36 -28.39
N PRO A 173 -4.00 -21.38 -29.28
CA PRO A 173 -3.77 -21.42 -30.73
C PRO A 173 -2.96 -20.18 -31.18
N ASN A 174 -1.92 -20.41 -31.96
CA ASN A 174 -1.10 -19.35 -32.56
C ASN A 174 -0.45 -18.37 -31.58
N VAL A 175 -0.26 -18.74 -30.31
CA VAL A 175 0.32 -17.85 -29.28
C VAL A 175 1.74 -17.40 -29.63
N ASP A 176 2.52 -18.28 -30.23
CA ASP A 176 3.93 -18.02 -30.58
C ASP A 176 4.13 -16.75 -31.41
N LYS A 177 3.21 -16.44 -32.33
CA LYS A 177 3.27 -15.23 -33.17
C LYS A 177 3.26 -13.92 -32.35
N TYR A 178 2.64 -13.92 -31.18
CA TYR A 178 2.58 -12.75 -30.31
C TYR A 178 3.89 -12.51 -29.56
N PHE A 179 4.72 -13.56 -29.44
CA PHE A 179 6.05 -13.49 -28.85
C PHE A 179 7.18 -13.37 -29.88
N GLU A 180 6.87 -13.28 -31.19
CA GLU A 180 7.87 -12.95 -32.19
C GLU A 180 8.31 -11.49 -32.03
N LYS A 181 9.61 -11.23 -32.28
CA LYS A 181 10.18 -9.87 -32.19
C LYS A 181 9.45 -8.87 -33.09
N SER A 182 9.00 -9.31 -34.26
CA SER A 182 8.23 -8.54 -35.23
C SER A 182 6.89 -8.04 -34.67
N TYR A 183 6.28 -8.76 -33.74
CA TYR A 183 5.02 -8.39 -33.09
C TYR A 183 5.23 -7.70 -31.74
N ILE A 184 6.04 -8.30 -30.84
CA ILE A 184 6.21 -7.82 -29.48
C ILE A 184 6.76 -6.39 -29.38
N THR A 185 7.48 -5.92 -30.42
CA THR A 185 8.00 -4.54 -30.50
C THR A 185 7.01 -3.54 -31.07
N THR A 186 5.79 -3.97 -31.41
CA THR A 186 4.77 -3.07 -31.98
C THR A 186 3.82 -2.53 -30.92
N THR A 187 3.18 -1.41 -31.21
CA THR A 187 2.12 -0.83 -30.36
C THR A 187 0.87 -1.72 -30.27
N ALA A 188 0.66 -2.60 -31.26
CA ALA A 188 -0.44 -3.57 -31.25
C ALA A 188 -0.30 -4.60 -30.13
N ALA A 189 0.93 -4.91 -29.70
CA ALA A 189 1.20 -5.84 -28.63
C ALA A 189 0.57 -5.40 -27.28
N PHE A 190 0.48 -4.09 -27.01
CA PHE A 190 -0.17 -3.56 -25.81
C PHE A 190 -1.67 -3.85 -25.70
N LYS A 191 -2.32 -4.31 -26.79
CA LYS A 191 -3.72 -4.73 -26.82
C LYS A 191 -3.90 -6.23 -26.68
N ASN A 192 -2.79 -6.97 -26.55
CA ASN A 192 -2.80 -8.43 -26.50
C ASN A 192 -2.67 -8.90 -25.04
N ASP A 193 -3.61 -9.73 -24.60
CA ASP A 193 -3.68 -10.21 -23.22
C ASP A 193 -2.61 -11.27 -22.87
N TYR A 194 -2.01 -11.92 -23.88
CA TYR A 194 -0.96 -12.93 -23.65
C TYR A 194 0.41 -12.31 -23.35
N VAL A 195 0.67 -11.07 -23.79
CA VAL A 195 1.99 -10.46 -23.72
C VAL A 195 2.05 -9.43 -22.58
N PRO A 196 2.82 -9.70 -21.52
CA PRO A 196 2.98 -8.73 -20.44
C PRO A 196 3.54 -7.40 -20.94
N TRP A 197 3.06 -6.28 -20.44
CA TRP A 197 3.56 -4.96 -20.84
C TRP A 197 5.05 -4.78 -20.56
N MET A 198 5.55 -5.42 -19.49
CA MET A 198 6.99 -5.43 -19.19
C MET A 198 7.81 -6.09 -20.30
N SER A 199 7.26 -7.13 -20.94
CA SER A 199 7.88 -7.80 -22.07
C SER A 199 7.96 -6.90 -23.31
N ILE A 200 6.87 -6.16 -23.59
CA ILE A 200 6.79 -5.21 -24.70
C ILE A 200 7.79 -4.05 -24.50
N LEU A 201 7.82 -3.49 -23.30
CA LEU A 201 8.73 -2.42 -22.93
C LEU A 201 10.19 -2.88 -23.01
N GLY A 202 10.49 -4.09 -22.52
CA GLY A 202 11.83 -4.65 -22.56
C GLY A 202 12.32 -4.95 -23.97
N ALA A 203 11.49 -5.59 -24.80
CA ALA A 203 11.82 -5.89 -26.20
C ALA A 203 11.93 -4.63 -27.06
N GLY A 204 10.97 -3.69 -26.89
CA GLY A 204 10.97 -2.43 -27.64
C GLY A 204 12.14 -1.51 -27.31
N ALA A 205 12.59 -1.48 -26.05
CA ALA A 205 13.77 -0.74 -25.62
C ALA A 205 15.09 -1.51 -25.84
N GLY A 206 15.02 -2.74 -26.40
CA GLY A 206 16.20 -3.54 -26.69
C GLY A 206 16.90 -4.10 -25.44
N TRP A 207 16.20 -4.25 -24.32
CA TRP A 207 16.75 -4.88 -23.10
C TRP A 207 16.83 -6.39 -23.22
N ILE A 208 15.86 -6.96 -23.96
CA ILE A 208 15.74 -8.39 -24.18
C ILE A 208 15.67 -8.69 -25.68
N ASP A 209 16.19 -9.82 -26.05
CA ASP A 209 16.08 -10.35 -27.41
C ASP A 209 15.87 -11.87 -27.38
N ILE A 210 15.34 -12.42 -28.47
CA ILE A 210 15.16 -13.86 -28.63
C ILE A 210 16.50 -14.50 -28.96
N ASP A 211 16.79 -15.62 -28.31
CA ASP A 211 18.01 -16.38 -28.59
C ASP A 211 17.91 -17.06 -29.96
N ASN A 212 18.96 -16.97 -30.76
CA ASN A 212 18.95 -17.50 -32.11
C ASN A 212 18.72 -19.03 -32.13
N GLY A 213 17.76 -19.48 -32.90
CA GLY A 213 17.37 -20.88 -32.96
C GLY A 213 16.61 -21.39 -31.73
N SER A 214 16.29 -20.53 -30.75
CA SER A 214 15.52 -20.86 -29.56
C SER A 214 14.17 -20.13 -29.54
N ARG A 215 13.29 -20.57 -28.62
CA ARG A 215 12.00 -19.92 -28.37
C ARG A 215 12.03 -19.01 -27.14
N SER A 216 13.19 -18.88 -26.48
CA SER A 216 13.35 -18.15 -25.25
C SER A 216 13.94 -16.76 -25.45
N TYR A 217 13.53 -15.83 -24.60
CA TYR A 217 14.10 -14.49 -24.48
C TYR A 217 15.20 -14.47 -23.43
N ARG A 218 16.16 -13.59 -23.59
CA ARG A 218 17.26 -13.33 -22.64
C ARG A 218 17.62 -11.84 -22.61
N SER A 219 18.38 -11.45 -21.59
CA SER A 219 18.94 -10.11 -21.47
C SER A 219 19.94 -9.82 -22.61
N ALA A 220 19.73 -8.73 -23.34
CA ALA A 220 20.64 -8.31 -24.40
C ALA A 220 22.03 -7.89 -23.88
N TYR A 221 22.15 -7.55 -22.60
CA TYR A 221 23.42 -7.13 -21.98
C TYR A 221 24.32 -8.31 -21.62
N MET A 222 23.77 -9.53 -21.54
CA MET A 222 24.50 -10.75 -21.18
C MET A 222 25.02 -11.54 -22.38
N TYR A 223 24.74 -11.12 -23.63
CA TYR A 223 25.11 -11.88 -24.82
C TYR A 223 26.44 -11.49 -25.42
N SER A 224 27.13 -12.52 -25.92
CA SER A 224 28.31 -12.38 -26.77
C SER A 224 28.03 -12.57 -28.27
N THR A 225 26.80 -12.97 -28.63
CA THR A 225 26.38 -13.23 -30.02
C THR A 225 25.07 -12.56 -30.36
N ALA A 226 24.96 -11.98 -31.55
CA ALA A 226 23.71 -11.45 -32.06
C ALA A 226 22.69 -12.59 -32.34
N PRO A 227 21.37 -12.27 -32.39
CA PRO A 227 20.33 -13.26 -32.70
C PRO A 227 20.50 -13.98 -34.05
N ASP A 228 21.23 -13.37 -34.99
CA ASP A 228 21.56 -13.97 -36.30
C ASP A 228 22.78 -14.89 -36.24
N GLY A 229 23.33 -15.16 -35.06
CA GLY A 229 24.51 -16.00 -34.85
C GLY A 229 25.83 -15.32 -35.10
N THR A 230 25.87 -14.04 -35.50
CA THR A 230 27.12 -13.29 -35.62
C THR A 230 27.66 -12.96 -34.23
N PRO A 231 28.96 -13.19 -33.97
CA PRO A 231 29.58 -12.74 -32.72
C PRO A 231 29.44 -11.23 -32.59
N TYR A 232 28.96 -10.73 -31.47
CA TYR A 232 29.11 -9.31 -31.19
C TYR A 232 30.60 -8.96 -31.18
N PRO A 233 31.00 -7.84 -31.76
CA PRO A 233 32.42 -7.45 -31.83
C PRO A 233 33.04 -7.12 -30.48
N GLN A 234 32.26 -7.17 -29.40
CA GLN A 234 32.66 -6.93 -28.02
C GLN A 234 32.25 -8.11 -27.11
N PRO A 235 33.01 -8.41 -26.04
CA PRO A 235 32.56 -9.35 -25.02
C PRO A 235 31.25 -8.89 -24.45
N SER A 236 30.46 -9.83 -23.91
CA SER A 236 29.19 -9.52 -23.23
C SER A 236 29.39 -8.33 -22.28
N ILE A 237 28.43 -7.39 -22.27
CA ILE A 237 28.51 -6.20 -21.41
C ILE A 237 28.50 -6.64 -19.95
N GLY A 238 27.76 -7.70 -19.63
CA GLY A 238 27.72 -8.32 -18.31
C GLY A 238 26.67 -7.70 -17.39
N LEU A 239 26.89 -7.88 -16.10
CA LEU A 239 26.01 -7.36 -15.05
C LEU A 239 26.12 -5.84 -14.92
N PRO A 240 25.07 -5.15 -14.46
CA PRO A 240 25.14 -3.71 -14.21
C PRO A 240 26.12 -3.38 -13.09
N ASP A 241 26.84 -2.27 -13.25
CA ASP A 241 27.78 -1.74 -12.26
C ASP A 241 27.06 -0.95 -11.16
N LYS A 242 25.95 -0.29 -11.52
CA LYS A 242 25.17 0.58 -10.64
C LYS A 242 23.68 0.44 -10.89
N ALA A 243 22.90 0.63 -9.83
CA ALA A 243 21.45 0.79 -9.93
C ALA A 243 20.98 1.98 -9.11
N ASP A 244 19.96 2.67 -9.62
CA ASP A 244 19.27 3.78 -8.96
C ASP A 244 17.77 3.53 -8.97
N LEU A 245 17.10 3.77 -7.84
CA LEU A 245 15.64 3.78 -7.71
C LEU A 245 15.21 5.10 -7.10
N VAL A 246 14.34 5.82 -7.80
CA VAL A 246 13.63 6.98 -7.25
C VAL A 246 12.15 6.65 -7.20
N LEU A 247 11.53 6.82 -6.06
CA LEU A 247 10.11 6.59 -5.84
C LEU A 247 9.50 7.80 -5.14
N ARG A 248 8.47 8.37 -5.76
CA ARG A 248 7.68 9.47 -5.20
C ARG A 248 6.24 9.05 -5.10
N GLU A 249 5.69 9.17 -3.91
CA GLU A 249 4.27 8.94 -3.65
C GLU A 249 3.69 10.20 -3.01
N LYS A 250 2.49 10.56 -3.43
CA LYS A 250 1.72 11.66 -2.84
C LYS A 250 0.23 11.35 -2.88
N GLY A 251 -0.53 12.05 -2.08
CA GLY A 251 -1.96 11.88 -1.99
C GLY A 251 -2.45 11.77 -0.56
N ASN A 252 -3.74 11.60 -0.42
CA ASN A 252 -4.39 11.54 0.89
C ASN A 252 -5.68 10.73 0.85
N ILE A 253 -6.12 10.35 2.04
CA ILE A 253 -7.48 9.85 2.29
C ILE A 253 -8.18 10.90 3.14
N THR A 254 -9.32 11.40 2.65
CA THR A 254 -10.19 12.30 3.38
C THR A 254 -11.43 11.55 3.82
N ASP A 255 -11.69 11.53 5.12
CA ASP A 255 -12.89 10.96 5.70
C ASP A 255 -13.91 12.04 6.08
N TYR A 256 -15.15 11.74 5.80
CA TYR A 256 -16.35 12.50 6.20
C TYR A 256 -17.12 11.61 7.16
N ASP A 257 -17.09 11.98 8.45
CA ASP A 257 -17.67 11.16 9.50
C ASP A 257 -18.97 11.79 10.02
N ILE A 258 -19.98 10.95 10.23
CA ILE A 258 -21.21 11.27 10.94
C ILE A 258 -21.33 10.26 12.08
N ALA A 259 -21.47 10.72 13.31
CA ALA A 259 -21.55 9.85 14.45
C ALA A 259 -22.68 10.22 15.42
N LEU A 260 -23.28 9.21 15.99
CA LEU A 260 -24.28 9.29 17.04
C LEU A 260 -23.77 8.58 18.29
N GLY A 261 -23.85 9.23 19.42
CA GLY A 261 -23.55 8.65 20.73
C GLY A 261 -24.81 8.59 21.58
N PHE A 262 -25.02 7.49 22.29
CA PHE A 262 -26.17 7.24 23.12
C PHE A 262 -25.73 6.85 24.54
N GLU A 263 -26.27 7.52 25.55
CA GLU A 263 -26.08 7.22 26.98
C GLU A 263 -27.27 6.39 27.47
N ALA A 264 -27.07 5.08 27.71
CA ALA A 264 -28.11 4.21 28.22
C ALA A 264 -28.34 4.44 29.72
N ASN A 265 -27.27 4.66 30.47
CA ASN A 265 -27.25 5.10 31.86
C ASN A 265 -25.90 5.75 32.16
N ASP A 266 -25.68 6.17 33.41
CA ASP A 266 -24.42 6.87 33.80
C ASP A 266 -23.14 6.04 33.56
N ALA A 267 -23.27 4.70 33.56
CA ALA A 267 -22.13 3.78 33.39
C ALA A 267 -21.99 3.22 31.97
N LEU A 268 -23.03 3.27 31.13
CA LEU A 268 -23.07 2.53 29.88
C LEU A 268 -23.43 3.43 28.69
N HIS A 269 -22.54 3.46 27.71
CA HIS A 269 -22.64 4.31 26.51
C HIS A 269 -22.43 3.50 25.24
N PHE A 270 -23.17 3.82 24.21
CA PHE A 270 -23.08 3.24 22.88
C PHE A 270 -22.79 4.32 21.85
N GLY A 271 -22.26 3.92 20.70
CA GLY A 271 -22.08 4.82 19.58
C GLY A 271 -22.06 4.09 18.25
N ALA A 272 -22.47 4.82 17.22
CA ALA A 272 -22.36 4.40 15.83
C ALA A 272 -21.80 5.55 15.00
N ALA A 273 -20.98 5.22 14.02
CA ALA A 273 -20.40 6.17 13.07
C ALA A 273 -20.52 5.63 11.66
N LEU A 274 -20.89 6.51 10.72
CA LEU A 274 -20.79 6.31 9.29
C LEU A 274 -19.62 7.15 8.79
N THR A 275 -18.68 6.50 8.09
CA THR A 275 -17.53 7.16 7.47
C THR A 275 -17.63 7.01 5.96
N LEU A 276 -17.58 8.11 5.23
CA LEU A 276 -17.40 8.15 3.77
C LEU A 276 -15.97 8.59 3.50
N SER A 277 -15.25 7.87 2.66
CA SER A 277 -13.82 8.10 2.39
C SER A 277 -13.59 8.44 0.92
N SER A 278 -12.84 9.51 0.66
CA SER A 278 -12.29 9.84 -0.66
C SER A 278 -10.78 9.56 -0.61
N LEU A 279 -10.29 8.79 -1.57
CA LEU A 279 -8.88 8.42 -1.71
C LEU A 279 -8.34 8.99 -3.01
N ASP A 280 -7.21 9.71 -2.91
CA ASP A 280 -6.41 10.17 -4.04
C ASP A 280 -4.97 9.74 -3.79
N TYR A 281 -4.36 9.07 -4.78
CA TYR A 281 -3.00 8.58 -4.73
C TYR A 281 -2.32 8.75 -6.06
N GLU A 282 -1.11 9.28 -6.04
CA GLU A 282 -0.24 9.38 -7.20
C GLU A 282 1.14 8.80 -6.87
N MET A 283 1.68 8.04 -7.81
CA MET A 283 3.01 7.47 -7.75
C MET A 283 3.79 7.78 -9.02
N ALA A 284 5.05 8.16 -8.85
CA ALA A 284 6.03 8.22 -9.92
C ALA A 284 7.27 7.42 -9.50
N SER A 285 7.75 6.53 -10.37
CA SER A 285 8.99 5.80 -10.14
C SER A 285 9.93 5.90 -11.33
N PHE A 286 11.21 5.89 -11.03
CA PHE A 286 12.29 5.85 -12.00
C PHE A 286 13.30 4.81 -11.53
N TYR A 287 13.56 3.82 -12.37
CA TYR A 287 14.58 2.81 -12.15
C TYR A 287 15.63 2.87 -13.26
N HIS A 288 16.90 2.75 -12.90
CA HIS A 288 18.02 2.84 -13.82
C HIS A 288 19.09 1.82 -13.45
N GLU A 289 19.60 1.13 -14.45
CA GLU A 289 20.82 0.32 -14.35
C GLU A 289 21.86 0.86 -15.32
N ALA A 290 23.08 1.07 -14.83
CA ALA A 290 24.23 1.45 -15.64
C ALA A 290 25.16 0.25 -15.79
N PHE A 291 25.58 -0.01 -17.03
CA PHE A 291 26.49 -1.08 -17.42
C PHE A 291 27.78 -0.52 -17.98
N ARG A 292 28.77 -1.37 -18.20
CA ARG A 292 30.04 -0.99 -18.84
C ARG A 292 29.84 -0.35 -20.21
N GLY A 293 30.75 0.53 -20.60
CA GLY A 293 30.78 1.11 -21.94
C GLY A 293 29.63 2.08 -22.24
N ASN A 294 29.13 2.80 -21.24
CA ASN A 294 28.03 3.74 -21.37
C ASN A 294 26.70 3.10 -21.83
N ASN A 295 26.52 1.81 -21.53
CA ASN A 295 25.27 1.10 -21.73
C ASN A 295 24.38 1.28 -20.50
N TYR A 296 23.07 1.32 -20.70
CA TYR A 296 22.12 1.47 -19.60
C TYR A 296 20.72 1.01 -19.99
N LEU A 297 19.91 0.75 -18.97
CA LEU A 297 18.46 0.67 -19.10
C LEU A 297 17.77 1.62 -18.11
N LYS A 298 16.57 2.08 -18.47
CA LYS A 298 15.74 2.97 -17.66
C LYS A 298 14.29 2.58 -17.81
N LEU A 299 13.59 2.54 -16.67
CA LEU A 299 12.14 2.34 -16.58
C LEU A 299 11.52 3.49 -15.81
N GLN A 300 10.50 4.10 -16.38
CA GLN A 300 9.72 5.16 -15.74
C GLN A 300 8.26 4.71 -15.64
N ASN A 301 7.64 4.97 -14.50
CA ASN A 301 6.23 4.70 -14.28
C ASN A 301 5.56 5.89 -13.63
N THR A 302 4.34 6.17 -14.04
CA THR A 302 3.43 7.08 -13.35
C THR A 302 2.08 6.39 -13.17
N LYS A 303 1.48 6.58 -12.02
CA LYS A 303 0.19 5.99 -11.67
C LYS A 303 -0.61 6.98 -10.86
N SER A 304 -1.89 7.12 -11.16
CA SER A 304 -2.86 7.82 -10.31
C SER A 304 -4.02 6.89 -9.99
N VAL A 305 -4.44 6.91 -8.74
CA VAL A 305 -5.58 6.13 -8.26
C VAL A 305 -6.50 7.05 -7.50
N SER A 306 -7.76 7.06 -7.86
CA SER A 306 -8.82 7.73 -7.12
C SER A 306 -9.86 6.71 -6.66
N GLY A 307 -10.45 6.94 -5.49
CA GLY A 307 -11.45 6.05 -4.95
C GLY A 307 -12.43 6.75 -4.02
N PHE A 308 -13.63 6.19 -3.95
CA PHE A 308 -14.64 6.59 -2.99
C PHE A 308 -15.20 5.35 -2.31
N GLY A 309 -15.37 5.42 -0.98
CA GLY A 309 -15.81 4.26 -0.20
C GLY A 309 -16.56 4.64 1.05
N GLY A 310 -17.04 3.63 1.78
CA GLY A 310 -17.75 3.81 3.02
C GLY A 310 -17.54 2.68 4.01
N SER A 311 -17.64 2.99 5.30
CA SER A 311 -17.57 2.03 6.41
C SER A 311 -18.46 2.46 7.57
N VAL A 312 -18.77 1.51 8.45
CA VAL A 312 -19.56 1.75 9.65
C VAL A 312 -18.76 1.32 10.89
N GLY A 313 -18.82 2.13 11.93
CA GLY A 313 -18.21 1.85 13.22
C GLY A 313 -19.24 1.74 14.32
N PHE A 314 -19.02 0.83 15.27
CA PHE A 314 -19.81 0.67 16.49
C PHE A 314 -18.89 0.76 17.71
N GLY A 315 -19.41 1.30 18.78
CA GLY A 315 -18.67 1.49 20.01
C GLY A 315 -19.49 1.24 21.26
N LEU A 316 -18.78 0.82 22.28
CA LEU A 316 -19.28 0.60 23.63
C LEU A 316 -18.30 1.24 24.63
N LEU A 317 -18.82 1.95 25.63
CA LEU A 317 -18.06 2.39 26.80
C LEU A 317 -18.80 1.96 28.06
N TYR A 318 -18.04 1.48 29.03
CA TYR A 318 -18.53 1.05 30.32
C TYR A 318 -17.67 1.60 31.45
N GLU A 319 -18.28 2.24 32.42
CA GLU A 319 -17.65 2.78 33.63
C GLU A 319 -18.09 1.95 34.86
N PRO A 320 -17.38 0.82 35.16
CA PRO A 320 -17.74 -0.09 36.25
C PRO A 320 -17.62 0.53 37.62
N VAL A 321 -16.67 1.42 37.81
CA VAL A 321 -16.45 2.19 39.03
C VAL A 321 -16.02 3.60 38.67
N GLU A 322 -16.24 4.54 39.55
CA GLU A 322 -15.84 5.93 39.32
C GLU A 322 -14.37 6.06 38.92
N GLY A 323 -14.12 6.72 37.83
CA GLY A 323 -12.79 6.98 37.32
C GLY A 323 -12.18 5.86 36.46
N LEU A 324 -12.75 4.64 36.41
CA LEU A 324 -12.27 3.59 35.49
C LEU A 324 -13.25 3.45 34.34
N ARG A 325 -12.76 3.64 33.11
CA ARG A 325 -13.56 3.48 31.90
C ARG A 325 -12.96 2.46 30.97
N LEU A 326 -13.79 1.51 30.50
CA LEU A 326 -13.44 0.46 29.56
C LEU A 326 -14.17 0.71 28.24
N GLY A 327 -13.53 0.44 27.12
CA GLY A 327 -14.11 0.63 25.80
C GLY A 327 -13.88 -0.57 24.89
N ALA A 328 -14.88 -0.84 24.03
CA ALA A 328 -14.78 -1.77 22.93
C ALA A 328 -15.30 -1.12 21.64
N SER A 329 -14.71 -1.45 20.52
CA SER A 329 -15.13 -0.91 19.22
C SER A 329 -14.96 -1.92 18.10
N LEU A 330 -15.79 -1.79 17.06
CA LEU A 330 -15.78 -2.59 15.85
C LEU A 330 -16.02 -1.68 14.65
N TYR A 331 -15.16 -1.76 13.66
CA TYR A 331 -15.32 -1.07 12.37
C TYR A 331 -15.36 -2.08 11.24
N THR A 332 -16.33 -1.93 10.35
CA THR A 332 -16.39 -2.73 9.12
C THR A 332 -15.21 -2.37 8.20
N PRO A 333 -14.89 -3.21 7.23
CA PRO A 333 -14.06 -2.79 6.12
C PRO A 333 -14.63 -1.55 5.44
N THR A 334 -13.76 -0.68 4.93
CA THR A 334 -14.17 0.34 3.97
C THR A 334 -14.28 -0.33 2.61
N PHE A 335 -15.42 -0.18 1.97
CA PHE A 335 -15.69 -0.69 0.63
C PHE A 335 -15.46 0.45 -0.37
N TYR A 336 -14.37 0.36 -1.14
CA TYR A 336 -13.98 1.36 -2.12
C TYR A 336 -14.37 0.92 -3.53
N SER A 337 -14.90 1.87 -4.32
CA SER A 337 -14.87 1.84 -5.78
C SER A 337 -13.67 2.64 -6.24
N MET A 338 -12.77 2.02 -6.99
CA MET A 338 -11.46 2.56 -7.35
C MET A 338 -11.35 2.75 -8.86
N LYS A 339 -10.65 3.79 -9.26
CA LYS A 339 -10.27 4.05 -10.65
C LYS A 339 -8.78 4.34 -10.71
N MET A 340 -8.09 3.72 -11.66
CA MET A 340 -6.65 3.84 -11.84
C MET A 340 -6.32 4.25 -13.26
N ASP A 341 -5.40 5.20 -13.41
CA ASP A 341 -4.74 5.56 -14.66
C ASP A 341 -3.23 5.28 -14.53
N PHE A 342 -2.65 4.74 -15.60
CA PHE A 342 -1.29 4.23 -15.56
C PHE A 342 -0.54 4.51 -16.87
N GLN A 343 0.75 4.89 -16.77
CA GLN A 343 1.67 5.05 -17.90
C GLN A 343 3.07 4.54 -17.55
N ALA A 344 3.77 3.98 -18.52
CA ALA A 344 5.17 3.62 -18.39
C ALA A 344 5.96 3.94 -19.67
N GLY A 345 7.24 4.14 -19.48
CA GLY A 345 8.21 4.30 -20.56
C GLY A 345 9.50 3.58 -20.23
N SER A 346 10.12 3.02 -21.25
CA SER A 346 11.39 2.33 -21.17
C SER A 346 12.39 2.89 -22.17
N LEU A 347 13.65 2.97 -21.77
CA LEU A 347 14.76 3.39 -22.59
C LEU A 347 15.92 2.43 -22.38
N GLY A 348 16.49 1.92 -23.47
CA GLY A 348 17.67 1.09 -23.44
C GLY A 348 18.78 1.68 -24.33
N ARG A 349 20.02 1.57 -23.89
CA ARG A 349 21.19 1.84 -24.71
C ARG A 349 22.11 0.62 -24.70
N TYR A 350 22.32 0.09 -25.87
CA TYR A 350 23.16 -1.06 -26.11
C TYR A 350 24.05 -0.79 -27.34
N ASN A 351 25.38 -0.94 -27.21
CA ASN A 351 26.36 -0.73 -28.30
C ASN A 351 26.12 0.56 -29.09
N ASN A 352 26.02 1.70 -28.41
CA ASN A 352 25.78 3.04 -28.97
C ASN A 352 24.41 3.24 -29.66
N LYS A 353 23.54 2.24 -29.67
CA LYS A 353 22.17 2.36 -30.15
C LYS A 353 21.22 2.56 -28.95
N ALA A 354 20.45 3.64 -28.99
CA ALA A 354 19.40 3.89 -27.99
C ALA A 354 18.03 3.60 -28.61
N LEU A 355 17.17 2.92 -27.85
CA LEU A 355 15.79 2.61 -28.21
C LEU A 355 14.87 3.02 -27.07
N GLU A 356 13.72 3.58 -27.41
CA GLU A 356 12.73 4.05 -26.46
C GLU A 356 11.34 3.55 -26.84
N VAL A 357 10.56 3.17 -25.85
CA VAL A 357 9.17 2.74 -26.01
C VAL A 357 8.35 3.24 -24.84
N ALA A 358 7.10 3.65 -25.09
CA ALA A 358 6.14 4.05 -24.06
C ALA A 358 4.81 3.33 -24.25
N THR A 359 4.10 3.11 -23.14
CA THR A 359 2.74 2.60 -23.16
C THR A 359 1.80 3.58 -23.86
N PRO A 360 0.70 3.11 -24.45
CA PRO A 360 -0.34 3.99 -24.96
C PRO A 360 -0.85 4.93 -23.86
N LYS A 361 -1.22 6.15 -24.24
CA LYS A 361 -1.88 7.08 -23.31
C LYS A 361 -3.22 6.45 -22.86
N SER A 362 -3.47 6.49 -21.54
CA SER A 362 -4.70 6.00 -20.91
C SER A 362 -4.90 4.48 -20.88
N ALA A 363 -4.12 3.78 -20.05
CA ALA A 363 -4.60 2.54 -19.47
C ALA A 363 -5.40 2.89 -18.22
N ALA A 364 -6.73 2.95 -18.35
CA ALA A 364 -7.62 3.15 -17.22
C ALA A 364 -8.22 1.81 -16.79
N ASN A 365 -8.23 1.55 -15.50
CA ASN A 365 -8.87 0.36 -14.92
C ASN A 365 -9.77 0.77 -13.75
N SER A 366 -10.88 0.04 -13.58
CA SER A 366 -11.80 0.23 -12.45
C SER A 366 -11.93 -1.09 -11.69
N TYR A 367 -11.91 -1.02 -10.38
CA TYR A 367 -11.99 -2.17 -9.50
C TYR A 367 -12.60 -1.80 -8.15
N ALA A 368 -12.94 -2.79 -7.34
CA ALA A 368 -13.34 -2.58 -5.97
C ALA A 368 -12.27 -3.09 -5.01
N LEU A 369 -12.06 -2.33 -3.93
CA LEU A 369 -11.15 -2.69 -2.85
C LEU A 369 -11.93 -2.76 -1.55
N ARG A 370 -11.98 -3.95 -0.94
CA ARG A 370 -12.48 -4.14 0.42
C ARG A 370 -11.33 -4.06 1.39
N GLY A 371 -11.37 -3.10 2.30
CA GLY A 371 -10.41 -2.90 3.38
C GLY A 371 -10.44 -3.99 4.46
N ASN A 372 -9.92 -3.66 5.62
CA ASN A 372 -9.79 -4.56 6.76
C ASN A 372 -10.85 -4.28 7.84
N TRP A 373 -11.28 -5.31 8.56
CA TRP A 373 -11.99 -5.15 9.83
C TRP A 373 -11.05 -4.58 10.88
N ARG A 374 -11.58 -3.77 11.80
CA ARG A 374 -10.81 -3.29 12.94
C ARG A 374 -11.60 -3.50 14.23
N PHE A 375 -10.94 -4.11 15.21
CA PHE A 375 -11.44 -4.37 16.56
C PHE A 375 -10.58 -3.57 17.52
N GLY A 376 -11.21 -2.85 18.45
CA GLY A 376 -10.51 -2.04 19.44
C GLY A 376 -10.97 -2.40 20.86
N LEU A 377 -10.00 -2.47 21.78
CA LEU A 377 -10.20 -2.52 23.22
C LEU A 377 -9.46 -1.35 23.85
N SER A 378 -10.03 -0.73 24.86
CA SER A 378 -9.43 0.43 25.49
C SER A 378 -9.75 0.52 26.96
N GLY A 379 -8.85 1.16 27.71
CA GLY A 379 -9.05 1.47 29.13
C GLY A 379 -8.51 2.85 29.46
N ALA A 380 -9.19 3.57 30.36
CA ALA A 380 -8.72 4.83 30.88
C ALA A 380 -9.03 4.90 32.38
N TYR A 381 -8.04 5.39 33.14
CA TYR A 381 -8.20 5.66 34.57
C TYR A 381 -8.03 7.15 34.84
N PHE A 382 -9.09 7.78 35.37
CA PHE A 382 -9.15 9.19 35.69
C PHE A 382 -8.73 9.43 37.13
N ILE A 383 -7.72 10.26 37.34
CA ILE A 383 -7.17 10.59 38.65
C ILE A 383 -7.86 11.86 39.15
N GLY A 384 -9.14 11.74 39.45
CA GLY A 384 -9.98 12.86 39.86
C GLY A 384 -9.93 14.00 38.83
N ARG A 385 -9.53 15.21 39.28
CA ARG A 385 -9.37 16.40 38.43
C ARG A 385 -7.95 16.62 37.92
N HIS A 386 -7.01 15.74 38.28
CA HIS A 386 -5.58 15.94 37.99
C HIS A 386 -5.16 15.40 36.62
N GLY A 387 -5.97 14.54 36.00
CA GLY A 387 -5.67 13.99 34.69
C GLY A 387 -6.12 12.54 34.54
N PHE A 388 -5.55 11.83 33.57
CA PHE A 388 -5.82 10.41 33.33
C PHE A 388 -4.61 9.72 32.69
N ILE A 389 -4.61 8.42 32.74
CA ILE A 389 -3.81 7.51 31.92
C ILE A 389 -4.73 6.65 31.05
N SER A 390 -4.32 6.34 29.84
CA SER A 390 -5.11 5.52 28.91
C SER A 390 -4.23 4.54 28.14
N ALA A 391 -4.83 3.41 27.79
CA ALA A 391 -4.22 2.39 26.96
C ALA A 391 -5.26 1.85 25.97
N ASP A 392 -4.88 1.78 24.70
CA ASP A 392 -5.70 1.24 23.61
C ASP A 392 -4.95 0.12 22.90
N TYR A 393 -5.67 -0.92 22.55
CA TYR A 393 -5.22 -2.00 21.68
C TYR A 393 -6.18 -2.13 20.50
N ASP A 394 -5.66 -2.06 19.29
CA ASP A 394 -6.40 -2.34 18.06
C ASP A 394 -5.82 -3.57 17.35
N TYR A 395 -6.70 -4.41 16.86
CA TYR A 395 -6.41 -5.44 15.89
C TYR A 395 -7.08 -5.09 14.57
N THR A 396 -6.27 -4.85 13.53
CA THR A 396 -6.72 -4.69 12.15
C THR A 396 -6.52 -6.01 11.43
N SER A 397 -7.58 -6.60 10.89
CA SER A 397 -7.51 -7.90 10.23
C SER A 397 -6.69 -7.85 8.93
N GLY A 398 -6.14 -9.00 8.49
CA GLY A 398 -5.55 -9.16 7.16
C GLY A 398 -6.59 -9.65 6.14
N SER A 399 -7.77 -9.03 6.08
CA SER A 399 -8.90 -9.47 5.25
C SER A 399 -9.10 -8.63 3.98
N LEU A 400 -8.06 -7.93 3.57
CA LEU A 400 -8.05 -7.10 2.37
C LEU A 400 -8.37 -7.95 1.13
N ARG A 401 -9.23 -7.42 0.24
CA ARG A 401 -9.64 -8.13 -0.97
C ARG A 401 -9.86 -7.17 -2.13
N LEU A 402 -9.38 -7.60 -3.30
CA LEU A 402 -9.70 -7.00 -4.60
C LEU A 402 -10.89 -7.72 -5.22
N SER A 403 -11.73 -6.98 -5.92
CA SER A 403 -12.81 -7.54 -6.74
C SER A 403 -13.03 -6.68 -7.99
N ASN A 404 -13.61 -7.31 -9.02
CA ASN A 404 -14.05 -6.61 -10.23
C ASN A 404 -15.57 -6.52 -10.24
N SER A 405 -16.12 -5.59 -11.01
CA SER A 405 -17.56 -5.51 -11.28
C SER A 405 -18.03 -6.48 -12.38
N THR A 406 -17.10 -7.26 -12.96
CA THR A 406 -17.38 -8.22 -14.03
C THR A 406 -17.53 -9.62 -13.42
N TYR A 407 -18.66 -10.24 -13.68
CA TYR A 407 -18.98 -11.60 -13.24
C TYR A 407 -19.02 -12.53 -14.45
N ASP A 408 -18.65 -13.79 -14.25
CA ASP A 408 -18.85 -14.84 -15.25
C ASP A 408 -20.35 -15.08 -15.45
N GLU A 409 -20.81 -15.05 -16.71
CA GLU A 409 -22.23 -15.22 -17.03
C GLU A 409 -22.74 -16.65 -16.75
N TYR A 410 -21.83 -17.65 -16.63
CA TYR A 410 -22.18 -19.05 -16.45
C TYR A 410 -22.31 -19.47 -14.98
N ASP A 411 -21.42 -19.03 -14.11
CA ASP A 411 -21.40 -19.48 -12.71
C ASP A 411 -21.53 -18.34 -11.69
N GLY A 412 -21.58 -17.08 -12.16
CA GLY A 412 -21.69 -15.90 -11.32
C GLY A 412 -20.43 -15.60 -10.51
N SER A 413 -19.30 -16.26 -10.80
CA SER A 413 -18.03 -15.96 -10.13
C SER A 413 -17.45 -14.62 -10.57
N GLU A 414 -16.76 -13.93 -9.66
CA GLU A 414 -16.03 -12.71 -10.00
C GLU A 414 -14.83 -13.05 -10.89
N ILE A 415 -14.73 -12.41 -12.06
CA ILE A 415 -13.60 -12.58 -12.96
C ILE A 415 -12.44 -11.71 -12.51
N GLY A 416 -11.29 -12.31 -12.24
CA GLY A 416 -10.03 -11.64 -11.94
C GLY A 416 -9.74 -11.46 -10.44
N PHE A 417 -8.47 -11.25 -10.09
CA PHE A 417 -7.93 -11.07 -8.73
C PHE A 417 -7.89 -12.29 -7.81
N GLU A 418 -8.21 -13.50 -8.27
CA GLU A 418 -8.13 -14.70 -7.40
C GLU A 418 -6.72 -14.97 -6.93
N GLU A 419 -5.72 -14.86 -7.82
CA GLU A 419 -4.32 -15.04 -7.49
C GLU A 419 -3.82 -13.92 -6.56
N ASP A 420 -4.15 -12.65 -6.85
CA ASP A 420 -3.81 -11.51 -5.99
C ASP A 420 -4.42 -11.67 -4.59
N ASN A 421 -5.68 -12.08 -4.51
CA ASN A 421 -6.36 -12.32 -3.23
C ASN A 421 -5.77 -13.51 -2.46
N ALA A 422 -5.36 -14.58 -3.14
CA ALA A 422 -4.68 -15.71 -2.52
C ALA A 422 -3.32 -15.27 -1.95
N ARG A 423 -2.56 -14.45 -2.68
CA ARG A 423 -1.28 -13.89 -2.24
C ARG A 423 -1.47 -12.90 -1.10
N LEU A 424 -2.45 -11.98 -1.17
CA LEU A 424 -2.81 -11.09 -0.07
C LEU A 424 -3.04 -11.89 1.22
N LYS A 425 -3.83 -12.95 1.14
CA LYS A 425 -4.13 -13.83 2.27
C LYS A 425 -2.90 -14.59 2.78
N THR A 426 -1.98 -14.99 1.90
CA THR A 426 -0.78 -15.75 2.26
C THR A 426 0.30 -14.84 2.83
N ASN A 427 0.51 -13.69 2.23
CA ASN A 427 1.62 -12.80 2.51
C ASN A 427 1.37 -11.87 3.69
N PHE A 428 0.12 -11.43 3.88
CA PHE A 428 -0.24 -10.45 4.89
C PHE A 428 -1.19 -11.01 5.95
N GLY A 429 -1.00 -10.56 7.16
CA GLY A 429 -1.80 -10.87 8.33
C GLY A 429 -2.38 -9.63 8.99
N GLY A 430 -2.90 -9.80 10.19
CA GLY A 430 -3.40 -8.69 10.98
C GLY A 430 -2.28 -7.82 11.54
N VAL A 431 -2.62 -6.55 11.78
CA VAL A 431 -1.76 -5.56 12.43
C VAL A 431 -2.22 -5.34 13.86
N HIS A 432 -1.29 -5.48 14.78
CA HIS A 432 -1.49 -5.18 16.20
C HIS A 432 -0.98 -3.77 16.49
N THR A 433 -1.83 -2.90 17.04
CA THR A 433 -1.45 -1.55 17.41
C THR A 433 -1.73 -1.32 18.88
N VAL A 434 -0.71 -0.91 19.62
CA VAL A 434 -0.81 -0.52 21.04
C VAL A 434 -0.58 0.98 21.14
N ARG A 435 -1.39 1.65 21.96
CA ARG A 435 -1.23 3.08 22.27
C ARG A 435 -1.30 3.31 23.76
N LEU A 436 -0.47 4.19 24.24
CA LEU A 436 -0.47 4.67 25.61
C LEU A 436 -0.59 6.20 25.59
N GLY A 437 -1.39 6.74 26.48
CA GLY A 437 -1.61 8.18 26.61
C GLY A 437 -1.70 8.60 28.06
N ALA A 438 -1.23 9.79 28.35
CA ALA A 438 -1.37 10.42 29.67
C ALA A 438 -1.69 11.91 29.51
N GLU A 439 -2.60 12.42 30.31
CA GLU A 439 -2.92 13.84 30.44
C GLU A 439 -2.78 14.26 31.91
N ALA A 440 -2.04 15.34 32.18
CA ALA A 440 -1.90 15.93 33.51
C ALA A 440 -2.40 17.37 33.45
N MET A 441 -3.34 17.69 34.36
CA MET A 441 -3.86 19.06 34.54
C MET A 441 -2.96 19.82 35.50
N LEU A 442 -2.13 20.76 34.98
CA LEU A 442 -1.30 21.64 35.83
C LEU A 442 -2.14 22.70 36.52
N SER A 443 -3.23 23.09 35.90
CA SER A 443 -4.20 24.02 36.44
C SER A 443 -5.57 23.82 35.74
N ASN A 444 -6.58 24.56 36.19
CA ASN A 444 -7.88 24.55 35.50
C ASN A 444 -7.83 25.10 34.04
N ARG A 445 -6.68 25.62 33.63
CA ARG A 445 -6.49 26.21 32.29
C ARG A 445 -5.42 25.54 31.45
N ILE A 446 -4.53 24.75 32.05
CA ILE A 446 -3.35 24.19 31.38
C ILE A 446 -3.31 22.68 31.60
N ALA A 447 -3.26 21.93 30.49
CA ALA A 447 -3.04 20.50 30.48
C ALA A 447 -1.74 20.16 29.73
N LEU A 448 -0.98 19.18 30.22
CA LEU A 448 0.12 18.56 29.49
C LEU A 448 -0.24 17.15 29.10
N ARG A 449 0.27 16.70 27.95
CA ARG A 449 -0.03 15.40 27.39
C ARG A 449 1.22 14.73 26.84
N ALA A 450 1.23 13.41 26.94
CA ALA A 450 2.24 12.57 26.30
C ALA A 450 1.58 11.29 25.76
N GLY A 451 2.13 10.78 24.68
CA GLY A 451 1.62 9.56 24.05
C GLY A 451 2.71 8.74 23.38
N TYR A 452 2.44 7.46 23.27
CA TYR A 452 3.24 6.49 22.53
C TYR A 452 2.35 5.58 21.73
N ARG A 453 2.77 5.22 20.51
CA ARG A 453 2.11 4.24 19.65
C ARG A 453 3.15 3.31 19.03
N TYR A 454 2.81 2.02 19.03
CA TYR A 454 3.50 0.97 18.29
C TYR A 454 2.53 0.26 17.38
N SER A 455 2.93 -0.01 16.13
CA SER A 455 2.19 -0.86 15.19
C SER A 455 3.12 -1.94 14.64
N SER A 456 2.66 -3.20 14.68
CA SER A 456 3.43 -4.34 14.17
C SER A 456 3.46 -4.38 12.65
N SER A 457 4.44 -5.11 12.10
CA SER A 457 4.45 -5.44 10.67
C SER A 457 3.23 -6.30 10.30
N PRO A 458 2.60 -6.04 9.16
CA PRO A 458 1.56 -6.90 8.60
C PRO A 458 2.13 -8.11 7.85
N VAL A 459 3.42 -8.16 7.57
CA VAL A 459 4.05 -9.24 6.80
C VAL A 459 4.05 -10.52 7.61
N LYS A 460 3.23 -11.48 7.17
CA LYS A 460 3.04 -12.78 7.83
C LYS A 460 3.96 -13.86 7.25
N ASN A 461 4.11 -13.88 5.92
CA ASN A 461 4.88 -14.90 5.22
C ASN A 461 6.37 -14.80 5.60
N ALA A 462 6.92 -15.91 6.12
CA ALA A 462 8.31 -15.97 6.56
C ALA A 462 9.32 -15.72 5.42
N ARG A 463 8.97 -16.12 4.18
CA ARG A 463 9.80 -15.90 2.99
C ARG A 463 9.92 -14.43 2.59
N LEU A 464 9.01 -13.58 3.06
CA LEU A 464 9.05 -12.14 2.84
C LEU A 464 9.75 -11.37 3.97
N LYS A 465 10.22 -12.05 5.02
CA LYS A 465 10.90 -11.40 6.15
C LYS A 465 12.41 -11.21 5.92
N GLY A 466 12.96 -11.81 4.86
CA GLY A 466 14.35 -11.67 4.47
C GLY A 466 14.68 -10.36 3.75
N ASP A 467 15.97 -10.16 3.53
CA ASP A 467 16.50 -8.99 2.80
C ASP A 467 16.63 -9.22 1.29
N MET A 468 16.29 -10.40 0.79
CA MET A 468 16.31 -10.73 -0.64
C MET A 468 14.90 -10.71 -1.22
N ALA A 469 14.76 -10.28 -2.47
CA ALA A 469 13.51 -10.38 -3.22
C ALA A 469 13.01 -11.84 -3.26
N SER A 470 11.71 -12.03 -3.32
CA SER A 470 11.07 -13.34 -3.22
C SER A 470 10.11 -13.59 -4.39
N THR A 471 9.93 -14.87 -4.76
CA THR A 471 8.92 -15.32 -5.73
C THR A 471 7.48 -15.25 -5.19
N GLU A 472 7.32 -15.01 -3.88
CA GLU A 472 6.01 -14.93 -3.23
C GLU A 472 5.24 -13.63 -3.59
N VAL A 473 5.92 -12.65 -4.18
CA VAL A 473 5.31 -11.39 -4.63
C VAL A 473 5.12 -11.42 -6.14
N LEU A 474 3.91 -11.16 -6.58
CA LEU A 474 3.60 -10.93 -7.99
C LEU A 474 3.38 -9.42 -8.18
N VAL A 475 4.09 -8.84 -9.14
CA VAL A 475 3.81 -7.48 -9.60
C VAL A 475 3.16 -7.54 -10.98
N SER A 476 2.08 -6.82 -11.14
CA SER A 476 1.36 -6.70 -12.40
C SER A 476 1.76 -5.41 -13.10
N GLY A 477 1.86 -5.48 -14.43
CA GLY A 477 2.27 -4.33 -15.24
C GLY A 477 3.75 -3.98 -15.08
N PRO A 478 4.16 -2.79 -15.54
CA PRO A 478 5.54 -2.34 -15.52
C PRO A 478 5.99 -1.62 -14.24
N ALA A 479 5.10 -1.34 -13.30
CA ALA A 479 5.50 -0.83 -11.97
C ALA A 479 6.01 -1.99 -11.09
N VAL A 480 7.22 -2.43 -11.35
CA VAL A 480 7.78 -3.67 -10.80
C VAL A 480 8.29 -3.57 -9.36
N HIS A 481 8.54 -2.35 -8.86
CA HIS A 481 8.97 -2.17 -7.47
C HIS A 481 7.83 -2.45 -6.48
N TYR A 482 8.19 -2.91 -5.29
CA TYR A 482 7.25 -3.12 -4.20
C TYR A 482 7.88 -2.82 -2.84
N THR A 483 7.04 -2.52 -1.85
CA THR A 483 7.49 -2.17 -0.49
C THR A 483 6.77 -3.02 0.53
N LEU A 484 7.54 -3.64 1.41
CA LEU A 484 7.06 -4.41 2.55
C LEU A 484 7.22 -3.57 3.82
N PRO A 485 6.12 -3.13 4.47
CA PRO A 485 6.22 -2.37 5.71
C PRO A 485 6.64 -3.28 6.87
N ASP A 486 7.55 -2.79 7.69
CA ASP A 486 7.93 -3.43 8.94
C ASP A 486 7.11 -2.87 10.09
N SER A 487 7.72 -2.32 11.13
CA SER A 487 7.02 -1.75 12.27
C SER A 487 7.04 -0.22 12.24
N GLN A 488 6.11 0.40 12.96
CA GLN A 488 6.06 1.83 13.15
C GLN A 488 6.01 2.18 14.63
N ASN A 489 6.81 3.18 15.04
CA ASN A 489 6.75 3.82 16.35
C ASN A 489 6.37 5.28 16.20
N SER A 490 5.60 5.80 17.15
CA SER A 490 5.30 7.25 17.23
C SER A 490 5.35 7.69 18.68
N TYR A 491 5.92 8.85 18.90
CA TYR A 491 6.03 9.52 20.19
C TYR A 491 5.39 10.90 20.08
N SER A 492 4.61 11.30 21.05
CA SER A 492 3.92 12.58 21.01
C SER A 492 3.95 13.31 22.35
N LEU A 493 3.98 14.62 22.27
CA LEU A 493 3.85 15.53 23.39
C LEU A 493 2.86 16.63 23.01
N GLY A 494 2.20 17.22 24.00
CA GLY A 494 1.29 18.34 23.74
C GLY A 494 0.89 19.11 24.95
N ALA A 495 0.29 20.26 24.69
CA ALA A 495 -0.25 21.15 25.70
C ALA A 495 -1.63 21.68 25.30
N GLY A 496 -2.53 21.79 26.26
CA GLY A 496 -3.86 22.38 26.08
C GLY A 496 -4.01 23.63 26.93
N PHE A 497 -4.61 24.65 26.33
CA PHE A 497 -4.83 25.95 26.95
C PHE A 497 -6.30 26.34 26.88
N ARG A 498 -6.96 26.54 28.01
CA ARG A 498 -8.29 27.14 28.07
C ARG A 498 -8.13 28.65 28.16
N ILE A 499 -8.26 29.36 27.03
CA ILE A 499 -8.09 30.80 26.92
C ILE A 499 -9.27 31.51 27.62
N THR A 500 -10.50 31.08 27.28
CA THR A 500 -11.74 31.53 27.93
C THR A 500 -12.61 30.30 28.24
N PRO A 501 -13.74 30.42 28.95
CA PRO A 501 -14.68 29.31 29.10
C PRO A 501 -15.17 28.72 27.78
N SER A 502 -15.23 29.54 26.71
CA SER A 502 -15.71 29.17 25.38
C SER A 502 -14.59 28.88 24.37
N LEU A 503 -13.35 29.28 24.62
CA LEU A 503 -12.25 29.16 23.66
C LEU A 503 -11.09 28.38 24.24
N SER A 504 -10.66 27.35 23.52
CA SER A 504 -9.47 26.55 23.85
C SER A 504 -8.53 26.37 22.67
N LEU A 505 -7.24 26.28 22.96
CA LEU A 505 -6.16 25.99 22.01
C LEU A 505 -5.41 24.75 22.50
N ASP A 506 -5.29 23.76 21.65
CA ASP A 506 -4.47 22.57 21.88
C ASP A 506 -3.32 22.53 20.88
N LEU A 507 -2.13 22.19 21.36
CA LEU A 507 -0.92 22.03 20.56
C LEU A 507 -0.35 20.64 20.75
N ALA A 508 0.17 20.05 19.69
CA ALA A 508 0.85 18.76 19.73
C ALA A 508 2.06 18.73 18.80
N TYR A 509 3.05 17.95 19.21
CA TYR A 509 4.18 17.55 18.39
C TYR A 509 4.24 16.02 18.35
N VAL A 510 4.38 15.46 17.15
CA VAL A 510 4.45 14.01 16.91
C VAL A 510 5.72 13.71 16.13
N TYR A 511 6.51 12.78 16.64
CA TYR A 511 7.61 12.14 15.93
C TYR A 511 7.22 10.71 15.61
N SER A 512 7.36 10.31 14.35
CA SER A 512 7.08 8.93 13.89
C SER A 512 8.31 8.38 13.16
N ASP A 513 8.65 7.13 13.48
CA ASP A 513 9.70 6.34 12.83
C ASP A 513 9.08 5.09 12.21
N THR A 514 9.10 5.02 10.88
CA THR A 514 8.53 3.92 10.10
C THR A 514 9.63 3.23 9.34
N LYS A 515 9.72 1.91 9.48
CA LYS A 515 10.66 1.07 8.76
C LYS A 515 9.97 0.28 7.67
N ALA A 516 10.66 0.10 6.54
CA ALA A 516 10.17 -0.68 5.41
C ALA A 516 11.34 -1.29 4.63
N ARG A 517 11.04 -2.26 3.80
CA ARG A 517 11.96 -2.85 2.83
C ARG A 517 11.37 -2.67 1.45
N THR A 518 12.07 -1.93 0.59
CA THR A 518 11.67 -1.67 -0.80
C THR A 518 12.55 -2.48 -1.73
N PHE A 519 11.93 -3.16 -2.68
CA PHE A 519 12.59 -3.99 -3.67
C PHE A 519 12.38 -3.37 -5.04
N ALA A 520 13.45 -3.32 -5.85
CA ALA A 520 13.38 -2.75 -7.20
C ALA A 520 12.49 -3.58 -8.12
N PHE A 521 12.51 -4.90 -7.99
CA PHE A 521 11.60 -5.85 -8.65
C PHE A 521 11.58 -7.18 -7.89
N PRO A 522 10.54 -8.02 -8.09
CA PRO A 522 10.47 -9.32 -7.44
C PRO A 522 11.43 -10.33 -8.07
N TYR A 523 11.60 -11.45 -7.38
CA TYR A 523 12.25 -12.62 -7.91
C TYR A 523 11.26 -13.46 -8.73
N VAL A 524 11.72 -14.03 -9.84
CA VAL A 524 10.93 -14.97 -10.65
C VAL A 524 11.83 -16.10 -11.15
N ASN A 525 11.27 -17.31 -11.28
CA ASN A 525 11.92 -18.39 -11.99
C ASN A 525 11.76 -18.17 -13.51
N ASP A 526 12.78 -18.48 -14.30
CA ASP A 526 12.72 -18.36 -15.76
C ASP A 526 12.44 -19.73 -16.39
N TYR A 527 11.30 -19.85 -17.05
CA TYR A 527 10.89 -21.05 -17.78
C TYR A 527 11.41 -21.08 -19.23
N GLY A 528 12.40 -20.28 -19.59
CA GLY A 528 13.01 -20.26 -20.92
C GLY A 528 13.55 -21.63 -21.35
N SER A 529 14.14 -22.38 -20.43
CA SER A 529 14.62 -23.75 -20.66
C SER A 529 13.52 -24.71 -21.09
N TYR A 530 12.29 -24.56 -20.56
CA TYR A 530 11.13 -25.39 -20.91
C TYR A 530 10.59 -25.12 -22.33
N LEU A 531 10.74 -23.90 -22.84
CA LEU A 531 10.28 -23.52 -24.18
C LEU A 531 11.06 -24.26 -25.27
N ASN A 532 12.29 -24.70 -24.96
CA ASN A 532 13.21 -25.35 -25.89
C ASN A 532 13.33 -26.87 -25.63
N ALA A 533 12.67 -27.40 -24.62
CA ALA A 533 12.74 -28.80 -24.24
C ALA A 533 11.62 -29.64 -24.88
N SER A 534 11.88 -30.95 -25.01
CA SER A 534 10.83 -31.89 -25.41
C SER A 534 9.86 -32.19 -24.26
N ASP A 535 8.60 -32.45 -24.56
CA ASP A 535 7.61 -32.88 -23.57
C ASP A 535 8.06 -34.11 -22.76
N ALA A 536 8.86 -34.99 -23.37
CA ALA A 536 9.42 -36.17 -22.70
C ALA A 536 10.43 -35.80 -21.64
N ASP A 537 11.31 -34.82 -21.90
CA ASP A 537 12.32 -34.36 -20.95
C ASP A 537 11.70 -33.56 -19.81
N ILE A 538 10.67 -32.76 -20.10
CA ILE A 538 9.90 -32.04 -19.08
C ILE A 538 9.23 -33.04 -18.13
N ARG A 539 8.50 -34.04 -18.66
CA ARG A 539 7.83 -35.08 -17.85
C ARG A 539 8.81 -35.95 -17.07
N ALA A 540 10.01 -36.15 -17.61
CA ALA A 540 11.08 -36.90 -16.92
C ALA A 540 11.80 -36.07 -15.83
N GLY A 541 11.44 -34.80 -15.63
CA GLY A 541 12.08 -33.91 -14.65
C GLY A 541 13.53 -33.57 -14.98
N LYS A 542 13.95 -33.74 -16.23
CA LYS A 542 15.31 -33.43 -16.68
C LYS A 542 15.56 -31.94 -16.90
N VAL A 543 14.48 -31.17 -17.04
CA VAL A 543 14.50 -29.71 -17.24
C VAL A 543 14.00 -29.04 -15.98
N LYS A 544 14.70 -28.01 -15.55
CA LYS A 544 14.32 -27.17 -14.41
C LYS A 544 14.28 -25.71 -14.86
N PRO A 545 13.43 -24.88 -14.24
CA PRO A 545 13.50 -23.44 -14.49
C PRO A 545 14.83 -22.89 -14.01
N ASP A 546 15.33 -21.87 -14.70
CA ASP A 546 16.50 -21.13 -14.23
C ASP A 546 16.11 -20.26 -13.05
N GLU A 547 16.87 -20.35 -11.96
CA GLU A 547 16.67 -19.52 -10.78
C GLU A 547 17.38 -18.18 -10.97
N LEU A 548 16.62 -17.10 -11.09
CA LEU A 548 17.15 -15.76 -11.08
C LEU A 548 17.39 -15.30 -9.65
N VAL A 549 18.54 -14.69 -9.39
CA VAL A 549 18.84 -14.13 -8.07
C VAL A 549 18.32 -12.71 -7.98
N GLY A 550 17.38 -12.47 -7.08
CA GLY A 550 16.79 -11.15 -6.86
C GLY A 550 17.77 -10.17 -6.20
N MET A 551 17.50 -8.88 -6.34
CA MET A 551 18.23 -7.83 -5.65
C MET A 551 17.93 -7.80 -4.15
N GLN A 552 18.88 -7.27 -3.36
CA GLN A 552 18.66 -6.99 -1.95
C GLN A 552 17.63 -5.87 -1.78
N ALA A 553 16.95 -5.92 -0.64
CA ALA A 553 16.07 -4.85 -0.22
C ALA A 553 16.82 -3.54 0.01
N ILE A 554 16.21 -2.44 -0.39
CA ILE A 554 16.50 -1.12 0.11
C ILE A 554 15.90 -1.04 1.51
N LYS A 555 16.74 -1.00 2.55
CA LYS A 555 16.29 -0.79 3.94
C LYS A 555 15.93 0.67 4.11
N GLU A 556 14.66 0.92 4.31
CA GLU A 556 14.10 2.26 4.36
C GLU A 556 13.73 2.63 5.79
N THR A 557 14.03 3.86 6.16
CA THR A 557 13.58 4.49 7.40
C THR A 557 12.99 5.85 7.06
N ASN A 558 11.70 6.03 7.35
CA ASN A 558 11.01 7.30 7.21
C ASN A 558 10.83 7.91 8.60
N GLN A 559 11.48 9.05 8.83
CA GLN A 559 11.36 9.84 10.04
C GLN A 559 10.48 11.06 9.77
N ARG A 560 9.36 11.16 10.47
CA ARG A 560 8.39 12.24 10.27
C ARG A 560 8.23 13.07 11.52
N HIS A 561 8.30 14.38 11.36
CA HIS A 561 8.07 15.38 12.38
C HIS A 561 6.82 16.18 12.03
N LYS A 562 5.87 16.27 12.95
CA LYS A 562 4.60 16.95 12.72
C LYS A 562 4.22 17.79 13.94
N ALA A 563 3.89 19.05 13.70
CA ALA A 563 3.26 19.93 14.67
C ALA A 563 1.79 20.14 14.29
N VAL A 564 0.90 20.14 15.29
CA VAL A 564 -0.55 20.24 15.11
C VAL A 564 -1.10 21.25 16.11
N ALA A 565 -2.03 22.08 15.66
CA ALA A 565 -2.76 23.03 16.49
C ALA A 565 -4.26 22.91 16.26
N THR A 566 -5.05 22.82 17.32
CA THR A 566 -6.52 22.82 17.28
C THR A 566 -7.08 24.00 18.03
N LEU A 567 -7.88 24.80 17.36
CA LEU A 567 -8.70 25.85 17.98
C LEU A 567 -10.13 25.32 18.12
N SER A 568 -10.67 25.37 19.34
CA SER A 568 -12.04 24.90 19.61
C SER A 568 -12.87 26.02 20.28
N ILE A 569 -14.09 26.20 19.77
CA ILE A 569 -15.06 27.19 20.27
C ILE A 569 -16.30 26.43 20.76
N ARG A 570 -16.77 26.77 21.97
CA ARG A 570 -18.02 26.28 22.56
C ARG A 570 -19.07 27.42 22.59
N PHE A 571 -20.29 27.12 22.22
CA PHE A 571 -21.39 28.09 22.14
C PHE A 571 -22.76 27.46 22.41
#